data_aa44650dc99b7fc3cb79dea5fba26110
#
_entry.id   aa44650dc99b7fc3cb79dea5fba26110
#
_cell.length_a   1.000
_cell.length_b   1.000
_cell.length_c   1.000
_cell.angle_alpha   90.00
_cell.angle_beta   90.00
_cell.angle_gamma   90.00
#
_symmetry.space_group_name_H-M   'P 1'
#
loop_
_entity.id
_entity.type
_entity.pdbx_description
1 polymer ?
#
loop_
_entity_poly.entity_id
_entity_poly.type
_entity_poly.pdbx_seq_one_letter_code
_entity_poly.pdbx_strand_id
1 'polypeptide(L)'
;GDAMRPMTGVLMQRAEQAAPETWWLRWIGPWQYQISASQMNQYTAVPHTKIIGGRLTFSPFQSLELGASRIMQWGGEGRPESFSNFWDGLTGKDNTAANDPNEPGNQLAGFDFKLKLEPTLGLPISLYGQMIGEDESGFLPSANMFLGGVEGHHGWGKDAINWYLEAHDTRTNMSRTNYSYRHHIYKDGYYQQGYSLGDAMGGDGQLFAGKVELVTEDNQRWSARLAYAKVNPENQTINKAFPRSDTLKGVQLGWSGDVYKSVRLNTSLWYTDADNSDSDDVGASAGIEIPFNL
;
A
#
# COMPACT_ATOMS: atom_id res chain seq x y z
N GLY A 1 -1.01 3.71 -1.81
CA GLY A 1 -1.75 4.71 -1.06
C GLY A 1 -1.88 6.01 -1.82
N ASP A 2 -2.92 6.76 -1.52
CA ASP A 2 -3.26 8.01 -2.21
C ASP A 2 -2.19 9.12 -2.04
N ALA A 3 -1.28 8.94 -1.09
CA ALA A 3 -0.19 9.89 -0.80
C ALA A 3 1.09 9.65 -1.61
N MET A 4 1.20 8.54 -2.34
CA MET A 4 2.41 8.22 -3.10
C MET A 4 2.60 9.19 -4.28
N ARG A 5 3.81 9.71 -4.44
CA ARG A 5 4.17 10.52 -5.62
C ARG A 5 4.22 9.65 -6.87
N PRO A 6 3.64 10.11 -7.99
CA PRO A 6 3.69 9.36 -9.25
C PRO A 6 5.12 9.19 -9.73
N MET A 7 5.41 8.02 -10.29
CA MET A 7 6.67 7.68 -10.94
C MET A 7 6.42 7.37 -12.41
N THR A 8 7.37 7.75 -13.26
CA THR A 8 7.32 7.35 -14.66
C THR A 8 7.63 5.86 -14.77
N GLY A 9 6.76 5.12 -15.45
CA GLY A 9 6.93 3.67 -15.54
C GLY A 9 5.91 3.01 -16.45
N VAL A 10 5.97 1.70 -16.45
CA VAL A 10 5.04 0.82 -17.18
C VAL A 10 4.41 -0.17 -16.21
N LEU A 11 3.15 -0.48 -16.45
CA LEU A 11 2.39 -1.48 -15.74
C LEU A 11 1.82 -2.47 -16.75
N MET A 12 2.01 -3.76 -16.50
CA MET A 12 1.39 -4.86 -17.21
C MET A 12 0.57 -5.67 -16.23
N GLN A 13 -0.67 -5.95 -16.59
CA GLN A 13 -1.55 -6.76 -15.76
C GLN A 13 -2.45 -7.65 -16.61
N ARG A 14 -2.86 -8.77 -16.04
CA ARG A 14 -3.89 -9.61 -16.65
C ARG A 14 -5.24 -8.92 -16.49
N ALA A 15 -5.94 -8.72 -17.61
CA ALA A 15 -7.25 -8.05 -17.64
C ALA A 15 -8.39 -8.92 -17.10
N GLU A 16 -8.35 -10.24 -17.37
CA GLU A 16 -9.38 -11.17 -16.98
C GLU A 16 -9.05 -11.88 -15.66
N GLN A 17 -10.04 -12.02 -14.79
CA GLN A 17 -9.94 -12.80 -13.55
C GLN A 17 -10.73 -14.11 -13.71
N ALA A 18 -10.28 -15.00 -14.59
CA ALA A 18 -10.87 -16.32 -14.80
C ALA A 18 -9.98 -17.42 -14.23
N ALA A 19 -10.59 -18.54 -13.84
CA ALA A 19 -9.84 -19.74 -13.46
C ALA A 19 -9.08 -20.31 -14.68
N PRO A 20 -7.93 -20.97 -14.49
CA PRO A 20 -7.23 -21.64 -15.57
C PRO A 20 -8.10 -22.75 -16.17
N GLU A 21 -8.07 -22.91 -17.50
CA GLU A 21 -8.75 -24.01 -18.18
C GLU A 21 -8.07 -25.37 -17.93
N THR A 22 -6.77 -25.34 -17.66
CA THR A 22 -5.95 -26.52 -17.39
C THR A 22 -6.41 -27.25 -16.14
N TRP A 23 -6.83 -28.50 -16.25
CA TRP A 23 -7.49 -29.26 -15.20
C TRP A 23 -6.73 -29.34 -13.88
N TRP A 24 -5.40 -29.43 -13.90
CA TRP A 24 -4.56 -29.51 -12.70
C TRP A 24 -4.27 -28.14 -12.05
N LEU A 25 -4.61 -27.04 -12.72
CA LEU A 25 -4.49 -25.67 -12.18
C LEU A 25 -5.84 -25.06 -11.80
N ARG A 26 -6.96 -25.69 -12.12
CA ARG A 26 -8.30 -25.14 -11.83
C ARG A 26 -8.53 -24.84 -10.36
N TRP A 27 -7.83 -25.53 -9.49
CA TRP A 27 -7.93 -25.35 -8.04
C TRP A 27 -7.47 -23.98 -7.55
N ILE A 28 -6.61 -23.25 -8.28
CA ILE A 28 -6.22 -21.89 -7.90
C ILE A 28 -7.37 -20.90 -8.07
N GLY A 29 -8.42 -21.24 -8.82
CA GLY A 29 -9.55 -20.37 -9.09
C GLY A 29 -9.22 -19.17 -9.96
N PRO A 30 -10.04 -18.12 -9.94
CA PRO A 30 -9.73 -16.85 -10.57
C PRO A 30 -8.38 -16.29 -10.10
N TRP A 31 -7.56 -15.83 -11.04
CA TRP A 31 -6.23 -15.33 -10.72
C TRP A 31 -5.86 -14.09 -11.54
N GLN A 32 -5.00 -13.27 -10.99
CA GLN A 32 -4.50 -12.07 -11.64
C GLN A 32 -3.02 -11.87 -11.33
N TYR A 33 -2.29 -11.25 -12.24
CA TYR A 33 -0.96 -10.74 -11.98
C TYR A 33 -0.84 -9.27 -12.37
N GLN A 34 0.07 -8.59 -11.72
CA GLN A 34 0.55 -7.26 -12.06
C GLN A 34 2.07 -7.27 -12.04
N ILE A 35 2.69 -6.67 -13.04
CA ILE A 35 4.14 -6.44 -13.09
C ILE A 35 4.32 -4.97 -13.43
N SER A 36 5.15 -4.28 -12.67
CA SER A 36 5.46 -2.87 -12.87
C SER A 36 6.96 -2.63 -12.91
N ALA A 37 7.37 -1.68 -13.72
CA ALA A 37 8.71 -1.15 -13.73
C ALA A 37 8.64 0.38 -13.84
N SER A 38 9.28 1.07 -12.91
CA SER A 38 9.30 2.53 -12.82
C SER A 38 10.67 3.02 -12.41
N GLN A 39 10.89 4.31 -12.49
CA GLN A 39 12.16 4.94 -12.15
C GLN A 39 11.93 6.07 -11.14
N MET A 40 12.72 6.07 -10.09
CA MET A 40 12.80 7.16 -9.12
C MET A 40 13.47 8.38 -9.75
N ASN A 41 13.28 9.54 -9.15
CA ASN A 41 13.88 10.78 -9.65
C ASN A 41 15.40 10.86 -9.35
N GLN A 42 16.01 11.95 -9.80
CA GLN A 42 17.46 12.21 -9.63
C GLN A 42 17.83 12.69 -8.21
N TYR A 43 16.86 12.98 -7.33
CA TYR A 43 17.10 13.54 -6.00
C TYR A 43 17.13 12.50 -4.89
N THR A 44 17.25 11.23 -5.24
CA THR A 44 17.43 10.12 -4.30
C THR A 44 18.91 9.82 -4.08
N ALA A 45 19.23 9.13 -2.98
CA ALA A 45 20.61 8.76 -2.62
C ALA A 45 21.34 7.96 -3.71
N VAL A 46 20.59 7.18 -4.49
CA VAL A 46 21.03 6.58 -5.75
C VAL A 46 20.11 7.12 -6.84
N PRO A 47 20.52 8.13 -7.62
CA PRO A 47 19.67 8.72 -8.65
C PRO A 47 19.22 7.69 -9.69
N HIS A 48 18.00 7.88 -10.20
CA HIS A 48 17.43 7.05 -11.26
C HIS A 48 17.32 5.55 -10.91
N THR A 49 17.25 5.21 -9.61
CA THR A 49 16.97 3.84 -9.16
C THR A 49 15.69 3.32 -9.81
N LYS A 50 15.73 2.09 -10.30
CA LYS A 50 14.56 1.40 -10.84
C LYS A 50 13.78 0.76 -9.70
N ILE A 51 12.46 0.86 -9.77
CA ILE A 51 11.53 0.13 -8.91
C ILE A 51 10.84 -0.91 -9.77
N ILE A 52 11.05 -2.17 -9.43
CA ILE A 52 10.45 -3.30 -10.14
C ILE A 52 9.54 -4.02 -9.16
N GLY A 53 8.27 -4.19 -9.52
CA GLY A 53 7.27 -4.81 -8.66
C GLY A 53 6.51 -5.91 -9.36
N GLY A 54 6.14 -6.92 -8.61
CA GLY A 54 5.26 -7.99 -9.05
C GLY A 54 4.24 -8.33 -7.97
N ARG A 55 3.02 -8.63 -8.39
CA ARG A 55 1.94 -9.12 -7.54
C ARG A 55 1.19 -10.22 -8.24
N LEU A 56 0.91 -11.30 -7.52
CA LEU A 56 0.04 -12.41 -7.95
C LEU A 56 -1.10 -12.53 -6.95
N THR A 57 -2.33 -12.66 -7.42
CA THR A 57 -3.49 -13.00 -6.61
C THR A 57 -4.22 -14.20 -7.19
N PHE A 58 -4.83 -15.00 -6.34
CA PHE A 58 -5.65 -16.12 -6.75
C PHE A 58 -6.72 -16.45 -5.69
N SER A 59 -7.84 -17.00 -6.12
CA SER A 59 -9.00 -17.27 -5.27
C SER A 59 -9.39 -18.75 -5.35
N PRO A 60 -8.75 -19.63 -4.55
CA PRO A 60 -9.02 -21.06 -4.57
C PRO A 60 -10.44 -21.41 -4.14
N PHE A 61 -11.07 -20.53 -3.39
CA PHE A 61 -12.47 -20.61 -2.97
C PHE A 61 -13.14 -19.25 -3.15
N GLN A 62 -14.46 -19.23 -3.30
CA GLN A 62 -15.23 -17.98 -3.39
C GLN A 62 -15.04 -17.08 -2.16
N SER A 63 -14.81 -17.70 -1.00
CA SER A 63 -14.59 -17.00 0.28
C SER A 63 -13.15 -16.56 0.51
N LEU A 64 -12.16 -17.05 -0.25
CA LEU A 64 -10.74 -16.82 0.05
C LEU A 64 -9.98 -16.30 -1.16
N GLU A 65 -9.36 -15.14 -1.01
CA GLU A 65 -8.36 -14.61 -1.93
C GLU A 65 -7.01 -14.57 -1.23
N LEU A 66 -5.97 -15.00 -1.93
CA LEU A 66 -4.59 -14.99 -1.48
C LEU A 66 -3.75 -14.17 -2.43
N GLY A 67 -2.79 -13.43 -1.89
CA GLY A 67 -1.86 -12.60 -2.65
C GLY A 67 -0.41 -12.81 -2.22
N ALA A 68 0.49 -12.66 -3.20
CA ALA A 68 1.92 -12.56 -2.98
C ALA A 68 2.46 -11.37 -3.77
N SER A 69 3.31 -10.58 -3.14
CA SER A 69 3.89 -9.37 -3.73
C SER A 69 5.38 -9.32 -3.48
N ARG A 70 6.11 -8.79 -4.44
CA ARG A 70 7.53 -8.45 -4.29
C ARG A 70 7.81 -7.12 -4.98
N ILE A 71 8.64 -6.30 -4.37
CA ILE A 71 9.13 -5.05 -4.94
C ILE A 71 10.63 -4.95 -4.70
N MET A 72 11.36 -4.41 -5.66
CA MET A 72 12.81 -4.29 -5.62
C MET A 72 13.25 -2.92 -6.11
N GLN A 73 14.10 -2.25 -5.33
CA GLN A 73 14.96 -1.17 -5.80
C GLN A 73 16.21 -1.77 -6.44
N TRP A 74 16.52 -1.39 -7.68
CA TRP A 74 17.61 -1.97 -8.44
C TRP A 74 18.30 -0.93 -9.33
N GLY A 75 19.62 -1.05 -9.51
CA GLY A 75 20.40 -0.18 -10.38
C GLY A 75 20.41 1.27 -9.94
N GLY A 76 20.50 2.19 -10.88
CA GLY A 76 20.66 3.61 -10.66
C GLY A 76 22.11 4.08 -10.89
N GLU A 77 22.38 5.37 -10.75
CA GLU A 77 23.71 5.95 -11.01
C GLU A 77 24.77 5.33 -10.09
N GLY A 78 25.85 4.85 -10.71
CA GLY A 78 26.95 4.20 -10.00
C GLY A 78 26.66 2.77 -9.50
N ARG A 79 25.54 2.18 -9.90
CA ARG A 79 25.17 0.80 -9.52
C ARG A 79 25.20 -0.15 -10.72
N PRO A 80 25.51 -1.44 -10.51
CA PRO A 80 25.45 -2.43 -11.56
C PRO A 80 24.03 -2.60 -12.09
N GLU A 81 23.87 -2.60 -13.43
CA GLU A 81 22.59 -2.82 -14.13
C GLU A 81 22.66 -4.01 -15.09
N SER A 82 23.53 -4.99 -14.81
CA SER A 82 23.61 -6.20 -15.62
C SER A 82 22.41 -7.13 -15.38
N PHE A 83 22.07 -7.94 -16.39
CA PHE A 83 21.01 -8.95 -16.24
C PHE A 83 21.33 -9.96 -15.12
N SER A 84 22.62 -10.32 -14.96
CA SER A 84 23.04 -11.20 -13.84
C SER A 84 22.73 -10.58 -12.50
N ASN A 85 23.09 -9.30 -12.28
CA ASN A 85 22.82 -8.58 -11.05
C ASN A 85 21.30 -8.45 -10.78
N PHE A 86 20.52 -8.18 -11.82
CA PHE A 86 19.05 -8.18 -11.71
C PHE A 86 18.50 -9.56 -11.28
N TRP A 87 19.00 -10.64 -11.90
CA TRP A 87 18.56 -11.99 -11.60
C TRP A 87 18.97 -12.45 -10.19
N ASP A 88 20.15 -12.07 -9.74
CA ASP A 88 20.62 -12.34 -8.38
C ASP A 88 19.73 -11.62 -7.34
N GLY A 89 19.38 -10.35 -7.59
CA GLY A 89 18.39 -9.64 -6.79
C GLY A 89 17.03 -10.31 -6.82
N LEU A 90 16.51 -10.68 -7.98
CA LEU A 90 15.19 -11.32 -8.11
C LEU A 90 15.13 -12.70 -7.44
N THR A 91 16.23 -13.42 -7.33
CA THR A 91 16.29 -14.77 -6.74
C THR A 91 16.70 -14.79 -5.26
N GLY A 92 16.82 -13.61 -4.60
CA GLY A 92 17.17 -13.50 -3.20
C GLY A 92 18.63 -13.87 -2.90
N LYS A 93 19.53 -13.74 -3.88
CA LYS A 93 20.98 -13.89 -3.73
C LYS A 93 21.67 -12.58 -3.35
N ASP A 94 20.93 -11.66 -2.79
CA ASP A 94 21.35 -10.35 -2.33
C ASP A 94 21.83 -10.34 -0.89
N ASN A 95 21.53 -11.35 -0.09
CA ASN A 95 22.07 -11.55 1.26
C ASN A 95 23.56 -11.89 1.20
N THR A 96 24.37 -10.90 0.85
CA THR A 96 25.83 -10.93 0.89
C THR A 96 26.32 -10.55 2.30
N ALA A 97 27.60 -10.33 2.48
CA ALA A 97 28.13 -9.87 3.78
C ALA A 97 27.50 -8.52 4.17
N ALA A 98 27.26 -8.30 5.45
CA ALA A 98 26.66 -7.05 5.96
C ALA A 98 27.40 -5.83 5.40
N ASN A 99 26.65 -4.91 4.78
CA ASN A 99 27.14 -3.71 4.11
C ASN A 99 27.99 -3.95 2.85
N ASP A 100 27.77 -5.04 2.12
CA ASP A 100 28.45 -5.28 0.84
C ASP A 100 28.03 -4.19 -0.17
N PRO A 101 29.01 -3.42 -0.71
CA PRO A 101 28.70 -2.39 -1.71
C PRO A 101 28.20 -2.97 -3.04
N ASN A 102 28.35 -4.28 -3.28
CA ASN A 102 27.92 -4.96 -4.49
C ASN A 102 26.55 -5.64 -4.36
N GLU A 103 25.88 -5.51 -3.23
CA GLU A 103 24.53 -6.03 -3.03
C GLU A 103 23.59 -5.65 -4.18
N PRO A 104 22.89 -6.60 -4.83
CA PRO A 104 22.15 -6.36 -6.05
C PRO A 104 21.03 -5.33 -5.95
N GLY A 105 20.34 -5.27 -4.80
CA GLY A 105 19.18 -4.40 -4.64
C GLY A 105 18.63 -4.37 -3.22
N ASN A 106 17.59 -3.59 -3.01
CA ASN A 106 16.80 -3.54 -1.79
C ASN A 106 15.42 -4.11 -2.08
N GLN A 107 14.92 -5.04 -1.28
CA GLN A 107 13.70 -5.78 -1.58
C GLN A 107 12.71 -5.78 -0.42
N LEU A 108 11.43 -5.80 -0.79
CA LEU A 108 10.32 -6.11 0.11
C LEU A 108 9.52 -7.23 -0.52
N ALA A 109 9.14 -8.22 0.26
CA ALA A 109 8.26 -9.28 -0.20
C ALA A 109 7.18 -9.56 0.85
N GLY A 110 6.02 -10.02 0.43
CA GLY A 110 4.98 -10.32 1.39
C GLY A 110 3.80 -11.07 0.83
N PHE A 111 2.96 -11.46 1.76
CA PHE A 111 1.74 -12.21 1.52
C PHE A 111 0.54 -11.44 2.07
N ASP A 112 -0.59 -11.63 1.44
CA ASP A 112 -1.86 -11.10 1.92
C ASP A 112 -3.00 -12.09 1.68
N PHE A 113 -4.08 -11.89 2.42
CA PHE A 113 -5.30 -12.65 2.26
C PHE A 113 -6.53 -11.76 2.44
N LYS A 114 -7.63 -12.18 1.83
CA LYS A 114 -8.97 -11.66 2.09
C LYS A 114 -9.95 -12.81 2.23
N LEU A 115 -10.59 -12.90 3.40
CA LEU A 115 -11.60 -13.90 3.73
C LEU A 115 -12.98 -13.25 3.71
N LYS A 116 -13.80 -13.59 2.72
CA LYS A 116 -15.18 -13.14 2.56
C LYS A 116 -16.11 -14.10 3.33
N LEU A 117 -16.86 -13.60 4.28
CA LEU A 117 -17.76 -14.43 5.11
C LEU A 117 -19.13 -14.64 4.46
N GLU A 118 -19.50 -13.80 3.48
CA GLU A 118 -20.80 -13.85 2.82
C GLU A 118 -21.06 -15.17 2.10
N PRO A 119 -20.14 -15.75 1.30
CA PRO A 119 -20.40 -17.00 0.59
C PRO A 119 -20.63 -18.20 1.51
N THR A 120 -20.10 -18.17 2.74
CA THR A 120 -20.12 -19.31 3.67
C THR A 120 -21.11 -19.10 4.80
N LEU A 121 -21.20 -17.89 5.33
CA LEU A 121 -21.98 -17.55 6.52
C LEU A 121 -23.15 -16.60 6.25
N GLY A 122 -23.28 -16.08 5.02
CA GLY A 122 -24.28 -15.07 4.67
C GLY A 122 -24.03 -13.70 5.35
N LEU A 123 -22.83 -13.48 5.89
CA LEU A 123 -22.47 -12.21 6.54
C LEU A 123 -21.72 -11.31 5.54
N PRO A 124 -22.22 -10.12 5.22
CA PRO A 124 -21.58 -9.20 4.26
C PRO A 124 -20.35 -8.51 4.88
N ILE A 125 -19.45 -9.31 5.40
CA ILE A 125 -18.22 -8.92 6.09
C ILE A 125 -17.04 -9.65 5.47
N SER A 126 -15.89 -8.98 5.35
CA SER A 126 -14.62 -9.61 4.98
C SER A 126 -13.56 -9.26 6.01
N LEU A 127 -12.68 -10.24 6.29
CA LEU A 127 -11.46 -10.05 7.04
C LEU A 127 -10.29 -10.03 6.06
N TYR A 128 -9.30 -9.18 6.28
CA TYR A 128 -8.11 -9.17 5.44
C TYR A 128 -6.86 -8.86 6.26
N GLY A 129 -5.73 -9.30 5.73
CA GLY A 129 -4.44 -9.03 6.35
C GLY A 129 -3.30 -9.11 5.35
N GLN A 130 -2.22 -8.40 5.68
CA GLN A 130 -0.99 -8.38 4.90
C GLN A 130 0.21 -8.45 5.84
N MET A 131 1.23 -9.17 5.41
CA MET A 131 2.54 -9.25 6.03
C MET A 131 3.59 -8.93 4.97
N ILE A 132 4.43 -7.94 5.23
CA ILE A 132 5.54 -7.54 4.37
C ILE A 132 6.83 -7.64 5.14
N GLY A 133 7.80 -8.39 4.62
CA GLY A 133 9.15 -8.51 5.19
C GLY A 133 10.14 -7.59 4.49
N GLU A 134 11.00 -7.00 5.30
CA GLU A 134 12.16 -6.18 4.89
C GLU A 134 13.37 -7.02 4.55
N ASP A 135 13.39 -8.27 5.00
CA ASP A 135 14.52 -9.16 4.88
C ASP A 135 14.03 -10.58 4.58
N GLU A 136 14.91 -11.44 4.19
CA GLU A 136 14.60 -12.82 3.87
C GLU A 136 15.33 -13.77 4.83
N SER A 137 14.59 -14.78 5.33
CA SER A 137 15.16 -15.92 6.05
C SER A 137 14.89 -17.18 5.24
N GLY A 138 15.84 -17.59 4.43
CA GLY A 138 15.65 -18.59 3.40
C GLY A 138 14.79 -18.02 2.25
N PHE A 139 13.60 -18.59 2.05
CA PHE A 139 12.65 -18.11 1.02
C PHE A 139 11.45 -17.36 1.62
N LEU A 140 11.42 -17.12 2.92
CA LEU A 140 10.28 -16.47 3.58
C LEU A 140 10.67 -15.06 4.03
N PRO A 141 9.73 -14.10 3.89
CA PRO A 141 9.92 -12.77 4.43
C PRO A 141 10.20 -12.80 5.93
N SER A 142 11.15 -12.01 6.37
CA SER A 142 11.49 -11.80 7.77
C SER A 142 11.54 -10.32 8.11
N ALA A 143 11.67 -9.95 9.39
CA ALA A 143 11.53 -8.58 9.84
C ALA A 143 10.20 -7.95 9.35
N ASN A 144 9.08 -8.56 9.76
CA ASN A 144 7.78 -8.35 9.15
C ASN A 144 7.04 -7.13 9.69
N MET A 145 6.45 -6.37 8.78
CA MET A 145 5.42 -5.36 9.02
C MET A 145 4.03 -5.96 8.79
N PHE A 146 3.01 -5.45 9.45
CA PHE A 146 1.68 -6.03 9.43
C PHE A 146 0.59 -4.99 9.16
N LEU A 147 -0.43 -5.41 8.42
CA LEU A 147 -1.71 -4.75 8.27
C LEU A 147 -2.80 -5.78 8.51
N GLY A 148 -3.85 -5.40 9.21
CA GLY A 148 -5.04 -6.22 9.38
C GLY A 148 -6.29 -5.36 9.42
N GLY A 149 -7.38 -5.89 8.89
CA GLY A 149 -8.62 -5.13 8.86
C GLY A 149 -9.86 -5.99 8.69
N VAL A 150 -10.98 -5.32 8.89
CA VAL A 150 -12.33 -5.82 8.65
C VAL A 150 -13.10 -4.80 7.85
N GLU A 151 -13.83 -5.25 6.87
CA GLU A 151 -14.73 -4.41 6.07
C GLU A 151 -16.10 -5.05 5.94
N GLY A 152 -17.10 -4.24 5.66
CA GLY A 152 -18.44 -4.72 5.44
C GLY A 152 -19.24 -3.81 4.52
N HIS A 153 -20.34 -4.37 3.99
CA HIS A 153 -21.32 -3.65 3.21
C HIS A 153 -22.72 -4.10 3.61
N HIS A 154 -23.64 -3.16 3.74
CA HIS A 154 -25.00 -3.43 4.19
C HIS A 154 -25.99 -2.58 3.37
N GLY A 155 -27.08 -3.21 2.94
CA GLY A 155 -28.22 -2.46 2.42
C GLY A 155 -28.95 -1.73 3.55
N TRP A 156 -29.35 -0.50 3.32
CA TRP A 156 -30.20 0.30 4.22
C TRP A 156 -31.36 0.91 3.42
N GLY A 157 -32.44 0.16 3.32
CA GLY A 157 -33.54 0.49 2.42
C GLY A 157 -33.10 0.40 0.96
N LYS A 158 -33.08 1.54 0.25
CA LYS A 158 -32.56 1.66 -1.13
C LYS A 158 -31.10 2.11 -1.20
N ASP A 159 -30.53 2.48 -0.06
CA ASP A 159 -29.15 2.95 0.07
C ASP A 159 -28.22 1.79 0.46
N ALA A 160 -26.91 2.03 0.39
CA ALA A 160 -25.89 1.08 0.82
C ALA A 160 -24.90 1.76 1.76
N ILE A 161 -24.50 1.05 2.80
CA ILE A 161 -23.43 1.47 3.72
C ILE A 161 -22.23 0.56 3.53
N ASN A 162 -21.07 1.16 3.22
CA ASN A 162 -19.78 0.50 3.20
C ASN A 162 -18.95 1.01 4.38
N TRP A 163 -18.17 0.12 5.00
CA TRP A 163 -17.32 0.52 6.12
C TRP A 163 -16.08 -0.37 6.21
N TYR A 164 -15.01 0.16 6.79
CA TYR A 164 -13.87 -0.63 7.22
C TYR A 164 -13.26 -0.13 8.52
N LEU A 165 -12.58 -1.02 9.22
CA LEU A 165 -11.65 -0.75 10.31
C LEU A 165 -10.32 -1.43 10.00
N GLU A 166 -9.22 -0.73 10.15
CA GLU A 166 -7.89 -1.17 9.75
C GLU A 166 -6.84 -0.76 10.78
N ALA A 167 -5.88 -1.65 11.00
CA ALA A 167 -4.73 -1.41 11.85
C ALA A 167 -3.45 -1.78 11.09
N HIS A 168 -2.44 -0.90 11.16
CA HIS A 168 -1.12 -1.10 10.58
C HIS A 168 -0.05 -1.01 11.66
N ASP A 169 1.00 -1.81 11.52
CA ASP A 169 2.22 -1.66 12.30
C ASP A 169 3.42 -1.88 11.37
N THR A 170 4.13 -0.79 11.06
CA THR A 170 5.32 -0.81 10.21
C THR A 170 6.62 -0.89 11.00
N ARG A 171 6.56 -1.07 12.32
CA ARG A 171 7.70 -1.54 13.10
C ARG A 171 7.90 -3.03 12.81
N THR A 172 9.13 -3.44 12.58
CA THR A 172 9.35 -4.84 12.26
C THR A 172 9.07 -5.74 13.47
N ASN A 173 8.32 -6.81 13.22
CA ASN A 173 7.83 -7.75 14.23
C ASN A 173 7.07 -7.06 15.38
N MET A 174 6.31 -5.99 15.06
CA MET A 174 5.48 -5.19 15.99
C MET A 174 6.25 -4.48 17.12
N SER A 175 7.56 -4.48 17.09
CA SER A 175 8.36 -3.95 18.22
C SER A 175 9.67 -3.29 17.79
N ARG A 176 10.35 -3.81 16.78
CA ARG A 176 11.66 -3.31 16.37
C ARG A 176 11.53 -2.09 15.49
N THR A 177 12.11 -1.01 15.90
CA THR A 177 12.19 0.27 15.20
C THR A 177 13.52 0.41 14.46
N ASN A 178 13.63 1.45 13.64
CA ASN A 178 14.83 1.80 12.89
C ASN A 178 15.29 0.73 11.89
N TYR A 179 14.34 -0.01 11.30
CA TYR A 179 14.63 -1.07 10.36
C TYR A 179 13.82 -0.97 9.06
N SER A 180 12.50 -0.80 9.15
CA SER A 180 11.59 -0.81 8.02
C SER A 180 11.83 0.34 7.02
N TYR A 181 11.76 0.03 5.72
CA TYR A 181 11.99 0.93 4.58
C TYR A 181 13.38 1.56 4.54
N ARG A 182 14.39 0.90 5.09
CA ARG A 182 15.77 1.39 5.17
C ARG A 182 16.72 0.45 4.45
N HIS A 183 17.78 1.03 3.89
CA HIS A 183 18.82 0.26 3.25
C HIS A 183 20.16 1.00 3.31
N HIS A 184 21.28 0.29 3.41
CA HIS A 184 22.61 0.88 3.54
C HIS A 184 23.12 1.50 2.23
N ILE A 185 22.66 1.02 1.06
CA ILE A 185 22.99 1.56 -0.25
C ILE A 185 21.92 2.57 -0.69
N TYR A 186 20.68 2.14 -0.79
CA TYR A 186 19.53 3.00 -1.14
C TYR A 186 19.08 3.76 0.10
N LYS A 187 19.91 4.71 0.57
CA LYS A 187 19.78 5.37 1.89
C LYS A 187 18.48 6.11 2.11
N ASP A 188 17.78 6.50 1.04
CA ASP A 188 16.45 7.05 1.16
C ASP A 188 15.39 5.97 1.39
N GLY A 189 15.73 4.69 1.20
CA GLY A 189 14.79 3.59 1.34
C GLY A 189 13.64 3.65 0.32
N TYR A 190 12.49 3.14 0.70
CA TYR A 190 11.29 3.18 -0.15
C TYR A 190 10.54 4.52 0.00
N TYR A 191 11.24 5.62 -0.25
CA TYR A 191 10.67 6.97 -0.22
C TYR A 191 11.06 7.75 -1.48
N GLN A 192 10.15 8.60 -1.96
CA GLN A 192 10.39 9.55 -3.03
C GLN A 192 9.90 10.94 -2.62
N GLN A 193 10.81 11.93 -2.58
CA GLN A 193 10.49 13.30 -2.17
C GLN A 193 9.81 13.40 -0.79
N GLY A 194 10.25 12.57 0.18
CA GLY A 194 9.68 12.51 1.52
C GLY A 194 8.40 11.70 1.68
N TYR A 195 7.82 11.19 0.57
CA TYR A 195 6.62 10.35 0.60
C TYR A 195 6.99 8.88 0.51
N SER A 196 6.35 8.05 1.34
CA SER A 196 6.52 6.60 1.29
C SER A 196 5.98 6.02 0.00
N LEU A 197 6.67 5.03 -0.55
CA LEU A 197 6.22 4.22 -1.69
C LEU A 197 5.39 3.01 -1.26
N GLY A 198 5.21 2.81 0.04
CA GLY A 198 4.44 1.72 0.65
C GLY A 198 3.34 2.24 1.56
N ASP A 199 3.42 1.90 2.85
CA ASP A 199 2.46 2.36 3.86
C ASP A 199 2.53 3.89 4.01
N ALA A 200 1.38 4.53 4.23
CA ALA A 200 1.29 5.98 4.38
C ALA A 200 2.08 6.52 5.58
N MET A 201 2.24 5.70 6.63
CA MET A 201 3.06 6.05 7.79
C MET A 201 4.57 5.92 7.54
N GLY A 202 4.97 5.33 6.41
CA GLY A 202 6.36 4.94 6.20
C GLY A 202 6.80 3.88 7.20
N GLY A 203 8.10 3.85 7.49
CA GLY A 203 8.64 2.97 8.53
C GLY A 203 8.37 3.48 9.94
N ASP A 204 8.38 2.55 10.90
CA ASP A 204 8.29 2.82 12.34
C ASP A 204 6.98 3.51 12.78
N GLY A 205 5.88 3.22 12.10
CA GLY A 205 4.58 3.79 12.40
C GLY A 205 3.54 2.75 12.85
N GLN A 206 2.54 3.22 13.56
CA GLN A 206 1.31 2.49 13.86
C GLN A 206 0.13 3.35 13.45
N LEU A 207 -0.84 2.76 12.74
CA LEU A 207 -2.06 3.43 12.31
C LEU A 207 -3.28 2.60 12.70
N PHE A 208 -4.29 3.28 13.22
CA PHE A 208 -5.67 2.78 13.31
C PHE A 208 -6.55 3.71 12.49
N ALA A 209 -7.29 3.16 11.55
CA ALA A 209 -8.19 3.92 10.70
C ALA A 209 -9.54 3.25 10.57
N GLY A 210 -10.58 4.05 10.44
CA GLY A 210 -11.93 3.59 10.12
C GLY A 210 -12.61 4.54 9.15
N LYS A 211 -13.39 4.00 8.23
CA LYS A 211 -14.20 4.78 7.30
C LYS A 211 -15.62 4.20 7.26
N VAL A 212 -16.58 5.08 7.14
CA VAL A 212 -17.95 4.77 6.78
C VAL A 212 -18.32 5.57 5.53
N GLU A 213 -19.04 4.94 4.60
CA GLU A 213 -19.53 5.56 3.38
C GLU A 213 -20.99 5.16 3.16
N LEU A 214 -21.85 6.15 3.01
CA LEU A 214 -23.24 6.00 2.59
C LEU A 214 -23.32 6.26 1.08
N VAL A 215 -23.86 5.32 0.32
CA VAL A 215 -24.18 5.46 -1.10
C VAL A 215 -25.69 5.46 -1.24
N THR A 216 -26.25 6.58 -1.69
CA THR A 216 -27.70 6.76 -1.82
C THR A 216 -28.23 6.21 -3.14
N GLU A 217 -29.56 6.00 -3.25
CA GLU A 217 -30.23 5.53 -4.48
C GLU A 217 -29.94 6.41 -5.70
N ASP A 218 -29.80 7.72 -5.50
CA ASP A 218 -29.45 8.70 -6.53
C ASP A 218 -27.92 8.84 -6.77
N ASN A 219 -27.14 7.83 -6.31
CA ASN A 219 -25.69 7.72 -6.50
C ASN A 219 -24.86 8.85 -5.87
N GLN A 220 -25.37 9.50 -4.84
CA GLN A 220 -24.56 10.37 -4.00
C GLN A 220 -23.76 9.51 -3.00
N ARG A 221 -22.55 9.95 -2.66
CA ARG A 221 -21.67 9.30 -1.68
C ARG A 221 -21.29 10.27 -0.60
N TRP A 222 -21.52 9.91 0.63
CA TRP A 222 -21.12 10.64 1.83
C TRP A 222 -20.15 9.78 2.61
N SER A 223 -19.02 10.30 2.98
CA SER A 223 -18.03 9.52 3.73
C SER A 223 -17.48 10.28 4.92
N ALA A 224 -17.17 9.52 5.98
CA ALA A 224 -16.42 9.98 7.13
C ALA A 224 -15.29 8.99 7.40
N ARG A 225 -14.07 9.49 7.58
CA ARG A 225 -12.88 8.70 7.95
C ARG A 225 -12.28 9.30 9.21
N LEU A 226 -11.90 8.42 10.13
CA LEU A 226 -11.13 8.76 11.32
C LEU A 226 -9.80 8.01 11.25
N ALA A 227 -8.74 8.63 11.72
CA ALA A 227 -7.41 8.04 11.79
C ALA A 227 -6.70 8.46 13.08
N TYR A 228 -5.97 7.52 13.66
CA TYR A 228 -5.07 7.74 14.78
C TYR A 228 -3.75 7.07 14.47
N ALA A 229 -2.65 7.82 14.50
CA ALA A 229 -1.34 7.27 14.19
C ALA A 229 -0.29 7.69 15.22
N LYS A 230 0.61 6.76 15.54
CA LYS A 230 1.87 7.05 16.22
C LYS A 230 3.00 6.83 15.24
N VAL A 231 3.84 7.83 15.03
CA VAL A 231 4.91 7.82 14.04
C VAL A 231 6.26 8.08 14.69
N ASN A 232 7.29 7.39 14.21
CA ASN A 232 8.67 7.55 14.65
C ASN A 232 8.83 7.58 16.19
N PRO A 233 8.44 6.53 16.93
CA PRO A 233 8.35 6.53 18.39
C PRO A 233 9.69 6.81 19.09
N GLU A 234 10.82 6.57 18.43
CA GLU A 234 12.17 6.84 18.97
C GLU A 234 12.75 8.20 18.53
N ASN A 235 11.97 9.04 17.88
CA ASN A 235 12.36 10.38 17.44
C ASN A 235 13.62 10.40 16.57
N GLN A 236 13.74 9.46 15.64
CA GLN A 236 14.90 9.31 14.77
C GLN A 236 14.81 10.25 13.56
N THR A 237 15.77 11.17 13.43
CA THR A 237 15.82 12.13 12.31
C THR A 237 16.02 11.48 10.93
N ILE A 238 16.46 10.22 10.92
CA ILE A 238 16.63 9.42 9.71
C ILE A 238 15.29 8.92 9.13
N ASN A 239 14.19 8.95 9.91
CA ASN A 239 12.86 8.63 9.39
C ASN A 239 12.43 9.70 8.37
N LYS A 240 12.26 9.30 7.10
CA LYS A 240 12.04 10.22 5.98
C LYS A 240 10.62 10.79 5.93
N ALA A 241 9.63 10.00 6.33
CA ALA A 241 8.23 10.45 6.34
C ALA A 241 7.95 11.36 7.55
N PHE A 242 8.47 10.97 8.71
CA PHE A 242 8.24 11.67 9.98
C PHE A 242 9.56 11.82 10.72
N PRO A 243 10.33 12.88 10.48
CA PRO A 243 11.65 13.07 11.11
C PRO A 243 11.60 13.39 12.60
N ARG A 244 10.39 13.52 13.16
CA ARG A 244 10.13 13.68 14.60
C ARG A 244 9.06 12.69 15.05
N SER A 245 9.14 12.31 16.34
CA SER A 245 8.08 11.51 16.97
C SER A 245 6.81 12.34 17.08
N ASP A 246 5.69 11.75 16.70
CA ASP A 246 4.40 12.42 16.81
C ASP A 246 3.24 11.43 17.02
N THR A 247 2.11 11.97 17.50
CA THR A 247 0.81 11.31 17.52
C THR A 247 -0.15 12.17 16.71
N LEU A 248 -0.69 11.56 15.64
CA LEU A 248 -1.59 12.22 14.70
C LEU A 248 -3.02 11.74 14.91
N LYS A 249 -3.96 12.67 14.93
CA LYS A 249 -5.40 12.40 15.00
C LYS A 249 -6.08 13.12 13.84
N GLY A 250 -6.69 12.37 12.96
CA GLY A 250 -7.26 12.92 11.74
C GLY A 250 -8.73 12.61 11.56
N VAL A 251 -9.46 13.55 10.99
CA VAL A 251 -10.82 13.38 10.49
C VAL A 251 -10.90 13.87 9.05
N GLN A 252 -11.58 13.12 8.21
CA GLN A 252 -11.88 13.51 6.83
C GLN A 252 -13.35 13.27 6.53
N LEU A 253 -14.01 14.27 5.96
CA LEU A 253 -15.37 14.19 5.46
C LEU A 253 -15.34 14.33 3.94
N GLY A 254 -16.12 13.52 3.23
CA GLY A 254 -16.20 13.54 1.78
C GLY A 254 -17.64 13.52 1.30
N TRP A 255 -17.87 14.18 0.18
CA TRP A 255 -19.09 14.08 -0.57
C TRP A 255 -18.80 14.00 -2.07
N SER A 256 -19.57 13.17 -2.78
CA SER A 256 -19.50 13.03 -4.23
C SER A 256 -20.90 12.79 -4.76
N GLY A 257 -21.30 13.54 -5.80
CA GLY A 257 -22.62 13.41 -6.39
C GLY A 257 -22.71 14.10 -7.75
N ASP A 258 -23.72 13.73 -8.53
CA ASP A 258 -24.00 14.36 -9.80
C ASP A 258 -24.70 15.71 -9.57
N VAL A 259 -24.08 16.79 -10.02
CA VAL A 259 -24.60 18.16 -9.84
C VAL A 259 -25.36 18.66 -11.06
N TYR A 260 -25.03 18.16 -12.25
CA TYR A 260 -25.72 18.50 -13.48
C TYR A 260 -25.53 17.41 -14.54
N LYS A 261 -26.61 16.78 -15.00
CA LYS A 261 -26.60 15.66 -15.97
C LYS A 261 -25.60 14.59 -15.50
N SER A 262 -24.51 14.39 -16.26
CA SER A 262 -23.45 13.44 -15.95
C SER A 262 -22.19 14.10 -15.33
N VAL A 263 -22.28 15.38 -14.92
CA VAL A 263 -21.16 16.09 -14.27
C VAL A 263 -21.16 15.75 -12.79
N ARG A 264 -20.10 15.09 -12.35
CA ARG A 264 -19.91 14.69 -10.97
C ARG A 264 -18.97 15.64 -10.24
N LEU A 265 -19.37 16.10 -9.07
CA LEU A 265 -18.55 16.89 -8.16
C LEU A 265 -18.08 15.98 -7.02
N ASN A 266 -16.77 16.01 -6.73
CA ASN A 266 -16.14 15.34 -5.61
C ASN A 266 -15.56 16.40 -4.67
N THR A 267 -15.88 16.33 -3.39
CA THR A 267 -15.37 17.28 -2.38
C THR A 267 -14.85 16.53 -1.16
N SER A 268 -13.83 17.06 -0.53
CA SER A 268 -13.42 16.60 0.80
C SER A 268 -12.92 17.73 1.67
N LEU A 269 -13.09 17.56 2.98
CA LEU A 269 -12.54 18.41 4.03
C LEU A 269 -11.75 17.50 4.98
N TRP A 270 -10.61 17.95 5.47
CA TRP A 270 -9.85 17.22 6.49
C TRP A 270 -9.30 18.16 7.55
N TYR A 271 -9.09 17.57 8.71
CA TYR A 271 -8.40 18.17 9.83
C TYR A 271 -7.50 17.11 10.47
N THR A 272 -6.27 17.48 10.78
CA THR A 272 -5.31 16.64 11.48
C THR A 272 -4.68 17.43 12.63
N ASP A 273 -4.82 16.90 13.83
CA ASP A 273 -4.15 17.35 15.05
C ASP A 273 -2.85 16.53 15.21
N ALA A 274 -1.75 17.19 15.54
CA ALA A 274 -0.45 16.59 15.78
C ALA A 274 0.09 17.06 17.14
N ASP A 275 0.30 16.11 18.06
CA ASP A 275 0.63 16.41 19.46
C ASP A 275 1.96 17.20 19.61
N ASN A 276 2.91 17.02 18.69
CA ASN A 276 4.25 17.65 18.74
C ASN A 276 4.50 18.66 17.60
N SER A 277 3.49 18.98 16.81
CA SER A 277 3.54 20.03 15.79
C SER A 277 2.95 21.33 16.35
N ASP A 278 3.54 22.46 15.98
CA ASP A 278 3.05 23.79 16.39
C ASP A 278 1.80 24.23 15.60
N SER A 279 1.33 23.44 14.64
CA SER A 279 0.17 23.76 13.80
C SER A 279 -0.59 22.50 13.37
N ASP A 280 -1.89 22.58 13.55
CA ASP A 280 -2.83 21.62 12.96
C ASP A 280 -2.86 21.76 11.44
N ASP A 281 -3.10 20.64 10.74
CA ASP A 281 -3.32 20.66 9.30
C ASP A 281 -4.82 20.62 8.98
N VAL A 282 -5.29 21.62 8.24
CA VAL A 282 -6.65 21.71 7.75
C VAL A 282 -6.65 21.96 6.25
N GLY A 283 -7.48 21.24 5.54
CA GLY A 283 -7.55 21.42 4.09
C GLY A 283 -8.90 20.99 3.49
N ALA A 284 -9.05 21.37 2.24
CA ALA A 284 -10.20 21.03 1.43
C ALA A 284 -9.75 20.69 0.01
N SER A 285 -10.51 19.81 -0.64
CA SER A 285 -10.37 19.57 -2.09
C SER A 285 -11.72 19.58 -2.80
N ALA A 286 -11.70 19.96 -4.07
CA ALA A 286 -12.82 19.85 -4.98
C ALA A 286 -12.32 19.35 -6.34
N GLY A 287 -13.02 18.40 -6.93
CA GLY A 287 -12.74 17.83 -8.25
C GLY A 287 -14.02 17.69 -9.04
N ILE A 288 -13.94 17.89 -10.36
CA ILE A 288 -15.07 17.74 -11.27
C ILE A 288 -14.74 16.65 -12.28
N GLU A 289 -15.65 15.70 -12.44
CA GLU A 289 -15.60 14.67 -13.48
C GLU A 289 -16.63 14.96 -14.54
N ILE A 290 -16.19 15.09 -15.78
CA ILE A 290 -17.04 15.33 -16.95
C ILE A 290 -16.82 14.18 -17.94
N PRO A 291 -17.77 13.25 -18.10
CA PRO A 291 -17.62 12.18 -19.09
C PRO A 291 -17.74 12.77 -20.51
N PHE A 292 -16.76 12.46 -21.34
CA PHE A 292 -16.79 12.78 -22.77
C PHE A 292 -17.05 11.47 -23.54
N ASN A 293 -18.13 11.45 -24.28
CA ASN A 293 -18.33 10.44 -25.31
C ASN A 293 -17.61 10.93 -26.58
N LEU A 294 -16.48 10.32 -26.91
CA LEU A 294 -15.75 10.50 -28.17
C LEU A 294 -16.38 9.64 -29.27
#